data_f97ae424d3283de4000663b34bbef695
#
_entry.id   f97ae424d3283de4000663b34bbef695
#
_cell.length_a   1.000
_cell.length_b   1.000
_cell.length_c   1.000
_cell.angle_alpha   90.00
_cell.angle_beta   90.00
_cell.angle_gamma   90.00
#
_symmetry.space_group_name_H-M   'P 1'
#
loop_
_entity.id
_entity.type
_entity.pdbx_description
1 polymer ?
#
loop_
_entity_poly.entity_id
_entity_poly.type
_entity_poly.pdbx_seq_one_letter_code
_entity_poly.pdbx_strand_id
1 'polypeptide(L)'
;KVFPNSVVLYVRERQPIASINYIGVSYIMADDGIILSRVQQPEGSSPLMRISGLALRDIREGKLPLSTKEGQIASCIALAQEIYMQSFSGEILDINLSEPTRIYLTTRDGYSIHLGDISSLKAKIGTVRAVLPELRRLGRVGGTIEATVWGEATHRPDSL
;
A
#
# COMPACT_ATOMS: atom_id res chain seq x y z
N LYS A 1 -41.39 29.69 11.88
CA LYS A 1 -40.35 28.71 11.53
C LYS A 1 -39.51 29.33 10.43
N VAL A 2 -38.30 29.76 10.76
CA VAL A 2 -37.33 30.24 9.76
C VAL A 2 -36.61 29.01 9.25
N PHE A 3 -36.75 28.69 7.96
CA PHE A 3 -35.96 27.67 7.30
C PHE A 3 -34.58 28.26 6.97
N PRO A 4 -33.47 27.51 7.12
CA PRO A 4 -32.18 27.99 6.70
C PRO A 4 -32.18 28.22 5.19
N ASN A 5 -31.79 29.42 4.76
CA ASN A 5 -31.76 29.82 3.33
C ASN A 5 -30.53 29.31 2.58
N SER A 6 -29.67 28.53 3.23
CA SER A 6 -28.44 27.98 2.61
C SER A 6 -28.16 26.58 3.11
N VAL A 7 -27.74 25.71 2.18
CA VAL A 7 -27.19 24.39 2.44
C VAL A 7 -25.77 24.42 1.96
N VAL A 8 -24.80 24.11 2.85
CA VAL A 8 -23.39 24.00 2.50
C VAL A 8 -23.05 22.51 2.40
N LEU A 9 -22.62 22.09 1.22
CA LEU A 9 -22.16 20.73 0.94
C LEU A 9 -20.64 20.73 0.92
N TYR A 10 -20.03 19.95 1.81
CA TYR A 10 -18.61 19.66 1.77
C TYR A 10 -18.38 18.37 0.98
N VAL A 11 -17.79 18.49 -0.20
CA VAL A 11 -17.45 17.34 -1.06
C VAL A 11 -15.95 17.08 -0.97
N ARG A 12 -15.58 15.86 -0.61
CA ARG A 12 -14.21 15.36 -0.70
C ARG A 12 -14.15 14.26 -1.75
N GLU A 13 -13.37 14.46 -2.79
CA GLU A 13 -13.11 13.44 -3.79
C GLU A 13 -12.15 12.37 -3.22
N ARG A 14 -12.52 11.09 -3.38
CA ARG A 14 -11.66 9.97 -3.03
C ARG A 14 -10.53 9.82 -4.02
N GLN A 15 -9.31 9.65 -3.53
CA GLN A 15 -8.14 9.45 -4.36
C GLN A 15 -7.85 7.96 -4.55
N PRO A 16 -7.70 7.47 -5.79
CA PRO A 16 -7.28 6.10 -6.04
C PRO A 16 -5.81 5.93 -5.63
N ILE A 17 -5.52 5.02 -4.70
CA ILE A 17 -4.15 4.82 -4.19
C ILE A 17 -3.58 3.45 -4.45
N ALA A 18 -4.43 2.42 -4.58
CA ALA A 18 -3.98 1.05 -4.74
C ALA A 18 -4.92 0.23 -5.62
N SER A 19 -4.45 -0.91 -6.07
CA SER A 19 -5.24 -1.93 -6.78
C SER A 19 -5.18 -3.27 -6.05
N ILE A 20 -6.29 -4.00 -6.05
CA ILE A 20 -6.45 -5.32 -5.44
C ILE A 20 -6.95 -6.27 -6.53
N ASN A 21 -6.25 -7.38 -6.74
CA ASN A 21 -6.72 -8.43 -7.64
C ASN A 21 -7.51 -9.49 -6.87
N TYR A 22 -8.72 -9.76 -7.35
CA TYR A 22 -9.59 -10.80 -6.80
C TYR A 22 -10.30 -11.55 -7.93
N ILE A 23 -10.08 -12.86 -8.01
CA ILE A 23 -10.67 -13.75 -9.02
C ILE A 23 -10.51 -13.19 -10.45
N GLY A 24 -9.28 -12.77 -10.80
CA GLY A 24 -8.95 -12.28 -12.15
C GLY A 24 -9.49 -10.89 -12.50
N VAL A 25 -10.03 -10.16 -11.52
CA VAL A 25 -10.52 -8.78 -11.68
C VAL A 25 -9.72 -7.85 -10.80
N SER A 26 -9.30 -6.72 -11.35
CA SER A 26 -8.64 -5.65 -10.59
C SER A 26 -9.68 -4.67 -10.02
N TYR A 27 -9.55 -4.38 -8.74
CA TYR A 27 -10.37 -3.41 -8.02
C TYR A 27 -9.50 -2.24 -7.58
N ILE A 28 -9.97 -1.03 -7.80
CA ILE A 28 -9.28 0.20 -7.41
C ILE A 28 -9.75 0.61 -6.02
N MET A 29 -8.81 0.76 -5.11
CA MET A 29 -9.04 1.15 -3.72
C MET A 29 -8.68 2.63 -3.53
N ALA A 30 -9.58 3.36 -2.88
CA ALA A 30 -9.37 4.74 -2.48
C ALA A 30 -8.51 4.89 -1.22
N ASP A 31 -8.16 6.13 -0.91
CA ASP A 31 -7.41 6.53 0.28
C ASP A 31 -8.12 6.20 1.61
N ASP A 32 -9.43 6.05 1.62
CA ASP A 32 -10.23 5.61 2.77
C ASP A 32 -10.53 4.09 2.78
N GLY A 33 -9.96 3.34 1.85
CA GLY A 33 -10.13 1.90 1.71
C GLY A 33 -11.38 1.46 0.94
N ILE A 34 -12.25 2.39 0.56
CA ILE A 34 -13.45 2.08 -0.24
C ILE A 34 -13.03 1.67 -1.65
N ILE A 35 -13.68 0.66 -2.17
CA ILE A 35 -13.50 0.24 -3.57
C ILE A 35 -14.25 1.21 -4.49
N LEU A 36 -13.51 1.87 -5.38
CA LEU A 36 -14.06 2.86 -6.31
C LEU A 36 -14.68 2.21 -7.54
N SER A 37 -13.97 1.26 -8.13
CA SER A 37 -14.36 0.63 -9.38
C SER A 37 -13.64 -0.71 -9.56
N ARG A 38 -14.17 -1.52 -10.46
CA ARG A 38 -13.49 -2.69 -10.99
C ARG A 38 -12.99 -2.40 -12.41
N VAL A 39 -11.83 -2.91 -12.73
CA VAL A 39 -11.20 -2.71 -14.04
C VAL A 39 -10.72 -4.05 -14.58
N GLN A 40 -11.07 -4.35 -15.82
CA GLN A 40 -10.48 -5.45 -16.55
C GLN A 40 -9.19 -4.95 -17.24
N GLN A 41 -8.08 -5.07 -16.53
CA GLN A 41 -6.76 -4.74 -17.08
C GLN A 41 -5.83 -5.94 -16.95
N PRO A 42 -4.88 -6.12 -17.86
CA PRO A 42 -3.81 -7.09 -17.68
C PRO A 42 -3.07 -6.85 -16.36
N GLU A 43 -2.69 -7.92 -15.67
CA GLU A 43 -1.87 -7.79 -14.45
C GLU A 43 -0.61 -6.96 -14.73
N GLY A 44 -0.29 -6.04 -13.82
CA GLY A 44 0.89 -5.19 -13.92
C GLY A 44 0.76 -3.94 -14.77
N SER A 45 -0.36 -3.68 -15.44
CA SER A 45 -0.57 -2.47 -16.25
C SER A 45 -1.00 -1.24 -15.44
N SER A 46 -1.38 -1.40 -14.18
CA SER A 46 -1.80 -0.29 -13.32
C SER A 46 -0.59 0.52 -12.83
N PRO A 47 -0.63 1.87 -12.89
CA PRO A 47 0.36 2.72 -12.24
C PRO A 47 0.25 2.73 -10.72
N LEU A 48 -0.88 2.24 -10.17
CA LEU A 48 -1.12 2.16 -8.74
C LEU A 48 -0.32 1.02 -8.11
N MET A 49 0.03 1.15 -6.83
CA MET A 49 0.61 0.06 -6.07
C MET A 49 -0.40 -1.09 -5.94
N ARG A 50 0.08 -2.31 -6.12
CA ARG A 50 -0.75 -3.52 -5.99
C ARG A 50 -0.76 -3.98 -4.53
N ILE A 51 -1.89 -4.46 -4.06
CA ILE A 51 -2.02 -5.13 -2.77
C ILE A 51 -2.27 -6.61 -3.02
N SER A 52 -1.42 -7.44 -2.45
CA SER A 52 -1.45 -8.90 -2.56
C SER A 52 -1.51 -9.57 -1.18
N GLY A 53 -1.81 -10.87 -1.16
CA GLY A 53 -1.84 -11.67 0.06
C GLY A 53 -3.06 -11.43 0.96
N LEU A 54 -4.08 -10.71 0.51
CA LEU A 54 -5.33 -10.55 1.25
C LEU A 54 -6.18 -11.82 1.18
N ALA A 55 -6.64 -12.30 2.33
CA ALA A 55 -7.58 -13.42 2.44
C ALA A 55 -9.01 -12.92 2.23
N LEU A 56 -9.31 -12.44 1.02
CA LEU A 56 -10.59 -11.82 0.71
C LEU A 56 -11.74 -12.83 0.72
N ARG A 57 -12.85 -12.43 1.34
CA ARG A 57 -14.13 -13.12 1.30
C ARG A 57 -15.10 -12.47 0.32
N ASP A 58 -15.08 -11.14 0.24
CA ASP A 58 -15.94 -10.35 -0.64
C ASP A 58 -15.29 -8.99 -0.95
N ILE A 59 -15.54 -8.49 -2.15
CA ILE A 59 -15.10 -7.18 -2.61
C ILE A 59 -16.15 -6.59 -3.53
N ARG A 60 -16.61 -5.36 -3.23
CA ARG A 60 -17.67 -4.66 -3.99
C ARG A 60 -17.39 -3.18 -4.08
N GLU A 61 -17.78 -2.59 -5.19
CA GLU A 61 -17.74 -1.14 -5.38
C GLU A 61 -18.58 -0.42 -4.31
N GLY A 62 -18.09 0.72 -3.85
CA GLY A 62 -18.73 1.55 -2.83
C GLY A 62 -18.58 1.02 -1.40
N LYS A 63 -17.86 -0.08 -1.16
CA LYS A 63 -17.69 -0.70 0.16
C LYS A 63 -16.23 -1.00 0.46
N LEU A 64 -15.94 -1.22 1.74
CA LEU A 64 -14.68 -1.81 2.17
C LEU A 64 -14.62 -3.28 1.75
N PRO A 65 -13.44 -3.79 1.34
CA PRO A 65 -13.24 -5.22 1.15
C PRO A 65 -13.47 -5.99 2.46
N LEU A 66 -13.89 -7.24 2.36
CA LEU A 66 -14.04 -8.13 3.50
C LEU A 66 -12.98 -9.23 3.45
N SER A 67 -12.26 -9.43 4.55
CA SER A 67 -11.28 -10.51 4.71
C SER A 67 -11.80 -11.56 5.68
N THR A 68 -11.31 -12.80 5.54
CA THR A 68 -11.49 -13.86 6.53
C THR A 68 -10.51 -13.73 7.69
N LYS A 69 -9.43 -12.93 7.56
CA LYS A 69 -8.47 -12.62 8.61
C LYS A 69 -8.83 -11.30 9.28
N GLU A 70 -9.06 -11.34 10.58
CA GLU A 70 -9.38 -10.15 11.38
C GLU A 70 -8.25 -9.12 11.30
N GLY A 71 -8.60 -7.85 11.24
CA GLY A 71 -7.65 -6.73 11.19
C GLY A 71 -6.87 -6.57 9.89
N GLN A 72 -6.91 -7.54 8.96
CA GLN A 72 -6.11 -7.50 7.75
C GLN A 72 -6.47 -6.30 6.85
N ILE A 73 -7.76 -5.98 6.70
CA ILE A 73 -8.20 -4.82 5.91
C ILE A 73 -7.79 -3.50 6.56
N ALA A 74 -7.91 -3.40 7.89
CA ALA A 74 -7.46 -2.21 8.62
C ALA A 74 -5.94 -1.99 8.45
N SER A 75 -5.15 -3.04 8.54
CA SER A 75 -3.69 -3.00 8.30
C SER A 75 -3.36 -2.61 6.85
N CYS A 76 -4.11 -3.14 5.91
CA CYS A 76 -4.00 -2.80 4.48
C CYS A 76 -4.22 -1.30 4.25
N ILE A 77 -5.32 -0.77 4.77
CA ILE A 77 -5.67 0.64 4.63
C ILE A 77 -4.62 1.53 5.29
N ALA A 78 -4.24 1.23 6.53
CA ALA A 78 -3.26 2.01 7.28
C ALA A 78 -1.91 2.09 6.54
N LEU A 79 -1.42 0.96 6.02
CA LEU A 79 -0.16 0.89 5.29
C LEU A 79 -0.24 1.63 3.94
N ALA A 80 -1.30 1.39 3.16
CA ALA A 80 -1.49 2.05 1.87
C ALA A 80 -1.62 3.57 2.03
N GLN A 81 -2.36 4.04 3.04
CA GLN A 81 -2.47 5.46 3.39
C GLN A 81 -1.12 6.06 3.77
N GLU A 82 -0.36 5.39 4.63
CA GLU A 82 0.94 5.92 5.08
C GLU A 82 1.92 6.05 3.91
N ILE A 83 1.99 5.06 3.04
CA ILE A 83 2.80 5.10 1.81
C ILE A 83 2.36 6.28 0.92
N TYR A 84 1.05 6.45 0.74
CA TYR A 84 0.50 7.54 -0.06
C TYR A 84 0.79 8.92 0.56
N MET A 85 0.55 9.09 1.86
CA MET A 85 0.78 10.34 2.58
C MET A 85 2.25 10.78 2.55
N GLN A 86 3.18 9.83 2.55
CA GLN A 86 4.60 10.13 2.41
C GLN A 86 5.06 10.31 0.96
N SER A 87 4.15 10.34 -0.02
CA SER A 87 4.45 10.45 -1.45
C SER A 87 5.42 9.35 -1.94
N PHE A 88 5.24 8.14 -1.43
CA PHE A 88 6.09 6.99 -1.73
C PHE A 88 5.41 5.94 -2.63
N SER A 89 4.14 6.14 -2.97
CA SER A 89 3.34 5.21 -3.79
C SER A 89 3.93 4.97 -5.18
N GLY A 90 4.54 5.99 -5.79
CA GLY A 90 5.18 5.88 -7.11
C GLY A 90 6.37 4.92 -7.14
N GLU A 91 7.01 4.66 -6.00
CA GLU A 91 8.14 3.75 -5.86
C GLU A 91 7.70 2.30 -5.63
N ILE A 92 6.51 2.10 -5.07
CA ILE A 92 6.02 0.78 -4.67
C ILE A 92 5.27 0.10 -5.82
N LEU A 93 5.66 -1.12 -6.11
CA LEU A 93 4.98 -2.00 -7.06
C LEU A 93 3.94 -2.87 -6.38
N ASP A 94 4.30 -3.52 -5.27
CA ASP A 94 3.45 -4.47 -4.56
C ASP A 94 3.59 -4.35 -3.04
N ILE A 95 2.48 -4.60 -2.34
CA ILE A 95 2.37 -4.71 -0.89
C ILE A 95 1.84 -6.10 -0.58
N ASN A 96 2.64 -6.96 0.04
CA ASN A 96 2.24 -8.30 0.42
C ASN A 96 1.82 -8.35 1.89
N LEU A 97 0.55 -8.67 2.13
CA LEU A 97 -0.10 -8.74 3.44
C LEU A 97 -0.54 -10.16 3.82
N SER A 98 0.11 -11.18 3.28
CA SER A 98 -0.21 -12.59 3.58
C SER A 98 -0.08 -12.91 5.07
N GLU A 99 0.95 -12.33 5.72
CA GLU A 99 1.25 -12.54 7.12
C GLU A 99 1.31 -11.20 7.88
N PRO A 100 0.57 -11.03 9.01
CA PRO A 100 0.48 -9.76 9.72
C PRO A 100 1.79 -9.26 10.32
N THR A 101 2.73 -10.17 10.60
CA THR A 101 4.04 -9.88 11.21
C THR A 101 5.19 -9.94 10.22
N ARG A 102 4.90 -10.20 8.94
CA ARG A 102 5.89 -10.35 7.86
C ARG A 102 5.42 -9.65 6.60
N ILE A 103 5.23 -8.35 6.72
CA ILE A 103 4.81 -7.49 5.61
C ILE A 103 6.00 -7.19 4.73
N TYR A 104 5.83 -7.40 3.42
CA TYR A 104 6.83 -7.07 2.42
C TYR A 104 6.29 -6.04 1.43
N LEU A 105 7.15 -5.10 1.08
CA LEU A 105 6.91 -4.22 -0.07
C LEU A 105 7.91 -4.58 -1.17
N THR A 106 7.48 -4.53 -2.42
CA THR A 106 8.37 -4.62 -3.57
C THR A 106 8.39 -3.28 -4.26
N THR A 107 9.59 -2.75 -4.52
CA THR A 107 9.74 -1.52 -5.28
C THR A 107 9.74 -1.79 -6.78
N ARG A 108 9.49 -0.76 -7.59
CA ARG A 108 9.47 -0.88 -9.06
C ARG A 108 10.85 -1.20 -9.66
N ASP A 109 11.91 -0.88 -8.95
CA ASP A 109 13.30 -1.14 -9.33
C ASP A 109 13.89 -2.38 -8.66
N GLY A 110 13.05 -3.23 -8.06
CA GLY A 110 13.37 -4.59 -7.67
C GLY A 110 13.89 -4.79 -6.24
N TYR A 111 13.83 -3.78 -5.35
CA TYR A 111 14.10 -4.03 -3.94
C TYR A 111 12.92 -4.71 -3.26
N SER A 112 13.21 -5.66 -2.37
CA SER A 112 12.26 -6.24 -1.43
C SER A 112 12.45 -5.58 -0.06
N ILE A 113 11.41 -4.99 0.51
CA ILE A 113 11.46 -4.29 1.80
C ILE A 113 10.66 -5.10 2.81
N HIS A 114 11.33 -5.58 3.85
CA HIS A 114 10.70 -6.27 4.97
C HIS A 114 10.37 -5.28 6.09
N LEU A 115 9.09 -4.97 6.26
CA LEU A 115 8.61 -4.04 7.30
C LEU A 115 8.30 -4.72 8.64
N GLY A 116 8.17 -6.06 8.66
CA GLY A 116 7.64 -6.78 9.80
C GLY A 116 6.13 -6.54 9.97
N ASP A 117 5.72 -5.93 11.07
CA ASP A 117 4.33 -5.59 11.35
C ASP A 117 3.99 -4.12 11.04
N ILE A 118 2.72 -3.74 11.31
CA ILE A 118 2.22 -2.37 11.09
C ILE A 118 2.61 -1.37 12.20
N SER A 119 3.39 -1.78 13.20
CA SER A 119 3.83 -0.86 14.24
C SER A 119 4.80 0.19 13.67
N SER A 120 4.70 1.42 14.15
CA SER A 120 5.61 2.52 13.76
C SER A 120 5.73 2.73 12.23
N LEU A 121 4.67 2.50 11.47
CA LEU A 121 4.67 2.58 9.99
C LEU A 121 5.28 3.87 9.47
N LYS A 122 4.89 5.03 10.03
CA LYS A 122 5.40 6.33 9.61
C LYS A 122 6.93 6.39 9.67
N ALA A 123 7.51 5.91 10.75
CA ALA A 123 8.96 5.92 10.93
C ALA A 123 9.66 4.89 10.03
N LYS A 124 9.12 3.68 9.92
CA LYS A 124 9.66 2.63 9.05
C LYS A 124 9.67 3.06 7.57
N ILE A 125 8.54 3.58 7.07
CA ILE A 125 8.44 4.09 5.69
C ILE A 125 9.38 5.28 5.47
N GLY A 126 9.46 6.21 6.44
CA GLY A 126 10.39 7.32 6.41
C GLY A 126 11.85 6.89 6.31
N THR A 127 12.24 5.87 7.08
CA THR A 127 13.59 5.28 7.04
C THR A 127 13.89 4.68 5.67
N VAL A 128 12.98 3.88 5.12
CA VAL A 128 13.14 3.29 3.78
C VAL A 128 13.28 4.37 2.71
N ARG A 129 12.44 5.40 2.75
CA ARG A 129 12.52 6.54 1.82
C ARG A 129 13.87 7.25 1.87
N ALA A 130 14.49 7.35 3.03
CA ALA A 130 15.79 7.99 3.18
C ALA A 130 16.93 7.10 2.65
N VAL A 131 16.85 5.79 2.85
CA VAL A 131 17.89 4.83 2.50
C VAL A 131 17.89 4.48 1.01
N LEU A 132 16.72 4.39 0.38
CA LEU A 132 16.59 3.93 -1.01
C LEU A 132 17.40 4.76 -2.02
N PRO A 133 17.37 6.11 -2.00
CA PRO A 133 18.19 6.94 -2.89
C PRO A 133 19.70 6.73 -2.68
N GLU A 134 20.14 6.49 -1.45
CA GLU A 134 21.55 6.22 -1.15
C GLU A 134 22.03 4.89 -1.71
N LEU A 135 21.20 3.85 -1.62
CA LEU A 135 21.52 2.54 -2.22
C LEU A 135 21.66 2.69 -3.75
N ARG A 136 20.75 3.42 -4.38
CA ARG A 136 20.81 3.72 -5.82
C ARG A 136 22.08 4.49 -6.19
N ARG A 137 22.42 5.53 -5.41
CA ARG A 137 23.64 6.32 -5.62
C ARG A 137 24.91 5.47 -5.51
N LEU A 138 24.90 4.46 -4.64
CA LEU A 138 26.00 3.51 -4.48
C LEU A 138 26.02 2.40 -5.56
N GLY A 139 25.08 2.42 -6.52
CA GLY A 139 24.97 1.41 -7.57
C GLY A 139 24.51 0.04 -7.06
N ARG A 140 23.94 -0.03 -5.84
CA ARG A 140 23.38 -1.27 -5.28
C ARG A 140 21.98 -1.45 -5.81
N VAL A 141 21.79 -2.38 -6.73
CA VAL A 141 20.51 -2.67 -7.37
C VAL A 141 19.90 -3.93 -6.77
N GLY A 142 18.60 -3.88 -6.43
CA GLY A 142 17.87 -5.02 -5.88
C GLY A 142 18.32 -5.41 -4.47
N GLY A 143 17.92 -6.61 -4.04
CA GLY A 143 18.17 -7.13 -2.70
C GLY A 143 17.07 -6.81 -1.71
N THR A 144 17.30 -7.21 -0.46
CA THR A 144 16.34 -7.04 0.63
C THR A 144 16.76 -5.91 1.57
N ILE A 145 15.83 -5.03 1.87
CA ILE A 145 15.96 -3.98 2.89
C ILE A 145 15.17 -4.43 4.12
N GLU A 146 15.88 -4.72 5.21
CA GLU A 146 15.26 -5.01 6.51
C GLU A 146 14.97 -3.69 7.23
N ALA A 147 13.70 -3.37 7.43
CA ALA A 147 13.21 -2.16 8.11
C ALA A 147 12.15 -2.49 9.17
N THR A 148 12.38 -3.58 9.92
CA THR A 148 11.46 -4.08 10.95
C THR A 148 11.47 -3.22 12.22
N VAL A 149 12.57 -2.51 12.48
CA VAL A 149 12.74 -1.58 13.60
C VAL A 149 12.76 -0.16 13.06
N TRP A 150 12.04 0.75 13.73
CA TRP A 150 12.01 2.16 13.34
C TRP A 150 13.40 2.79 13.48
N GLY A 151 13.77 3.62 12.50
CA GLY A 151 15.07 4.29 12.48
C GLY A 151 16.25 3.43 12.02
N GLU A 152 16.03 2.13 11.77
CA GLU A 152 17.07 1.21 11.30
C GLU A 152 16.68 0.58 9.97
N ALA A 153 17.61 0.54 9.03
CA ALA A 153 17.47 -0.21 7.80
C ALA A 153 18.78 -0.86 7.43
N THR A 154 18.75 -2.16 7.14
CA THR A 154 19.90 -2.94 6.69
C THR A 154 19.63 -3.46 5.28
N HIS A 155 20.57 -3.26 4.38
CA HIS A 155 20.49 -3.77 3.01
C HIS A 155 21.31 -5.08 2.89
N ARG A 156 20.65 -6.11 2.35
CA ARG A 156 21.29 -7.38 1.95
C ARG A 156 21.17 -7.51 0.44
N PRO A 157 22.27 -7.48 -0.30
CA PRO A 157 22.23 -7.71 -1.74
C PRO A 157 21.75 -9.13 -2.05
N ASP A 158 21.17 -9.31 -3.23
CA ASP A 158 20.85 -10.64 -3.72
C ASP A 158 22.13 -11.42 -3.89
N SER A 159 22.14 -12.71 -3.47
CA SER A 159 23.25 -13.61 -3.73
C SER A 159 23.33 -13.88 -5.24
N LEU A 160 24.49 -13.68 -5.81
CA LEU A 160 24.81 -14.04 -7.20
C LEU A 160 24.73 -15.55 -7.41
#